data_44287f91a780d2e4b2d6788e01aae933
#
_entry.id   44287f91a780d2e4b2d6788e01aae933
#
_cell.length_a   1.000
_cell.length_b   1.000
_cell.length_c   1.000
_cell.angle_alpha   90.00
_cell.angle_beta   90.00
_cell.angle_gamma   90.00
#
_symmetry.space_group_name_H-M   'P 1'
#
loop_
_entity.id
_entity.type
_entity.pdbx_description
1 polymer ?
#
loop_
_entity_poly.entity_id
_entity_poly.type
_entity_poly.pdbx_seq_one_letter_code
_entity_poly.pdbx_strand_id
1 'polypeptide(L)'
;MAKGSKKPILFISHISEEKEAASLLKDFFEHAFLGAIEVFVSSNEKSITYGARWLDRITNALQSCDTMLVLCSAKSVQRPWINFETGFGSARGVEVIPVCYAGQDKGQLPAPLSFYQGLNLRDAGVLELLLEQIAEKVNMHCPQADCAALAERIGKIEERYMFWDACNAAFDGLEACMPGIMQTLK
;
A
#
# COMPACT_ATOMS: atom_id res chain seq x y z
N MET A 1 2.47 15.30 -34.68
CA MET A 1 2.85 14.11 -33.87
C MET A 1 2.38 14.38 -32.46
N ALA A 2 1.34 13.72 -32.01
CA ALA A 2 0.85 13.85 -30.64
C ALA A 2 1.96 13.31 -29.70
N LYS A 3 2.49 14.18 -28.81
CA LYS A 3 3.31 13.71 -27.68
C LYS A 3 2.49 12.66 -26.95
N GLY A 4 2.92 11.42 -26.94
CA GLY A 4 2.29 10.38 -26.12
C GLY A 4 2.22 10.90 -24.71
N SER A 5 1.02 11.18 -24.22
CA SER A 5 0.79 11.60 -22.84
C SER A 5 1.28 10.49 -21.94
N LYS A 6 2.25 10.80 -21.07
CA LYS A 6 2.73 9.84 -20.07
C LYS A 6 1.53 9.42 -19.23
N LYS A 7 1.35 8.11 -19.04
CA LYS A 7 0.26 7.62 -18.19
C LYS A 7 0.43 8.15 -16.77
N PRO A 8 -0.64 8.58 -16.11
CA PRO A 8 -0.62 8.90 -14.68
C PRO A 8 -0.16 7.72 -13.87
N ILE A 9 0.63 7.98 -12.82
CA ILE A 9 1.22 6.94 -11.98
C ILE A 9 0.61 7.02 -10.57
N LEU A 10 -0.03 5.92 -10.16
CA LEU A 10 -0.45 5.66 -8.79
C LEU A 10 0.64 4.85 -8.08
N PHE A 11 1.26 5.41 -7.06
CA PHE A 11 2.27 4.72 -6.27
C PHE A 11 1.63 4.06 -5.04
N ILE A 12 1.91 2.76 -4.79
CA ILE A 12 1.48 2.04 -3.59
C ILE A 12 2.70 1.73 -2.73
N SER A 13 2.83 2.48 -1.64
CA SER A 13 3.82 2.25 -0.57
C SER A 13 3.32 1.15 0.36
N HIS A 14 4.15 0.17 0.67
CA HIS A 14 3.81 -0.95 1.54
C HIS A 14 5.07 -1.68 2.03
N ILE A 15 4.93 -2.52 3.04
CA ILE A 15 5.99 -3.45 3.49
C ILE A 15 5.84 -4.83 2.82
N SER A 16 6.87 -5.66 2.88
CA SER A 16 6.88 -6.98 2.22
C SER A 16 5.73 -7.88 2.67
N GLU A 17 5.35 -7.79 3.93
CA GLU A 17 4.25 -8.54 4.53
C GLU A 17 2.87 -8.17 3.95
N GLU A 18 2.76 -6.97 3.37
CA GLU A 18 1.54 -6.39 2.81
C GLU A 18 1.42 -6.60 1.29
N LYS A 19 2.38 -7.30 0.70
CA LYS A 19 2.48 -7.49 -0.76
C LYS A 19 1.20 -8.02 -1.41
N GLU A 20 0.46 -8.90 -0.73
CA GLU A 20 -0.77 -9.48 -1.27
C GLU A 20 -1.85 -8.39 -1.40
N ALA A 21 -2.04 -7.57 -0.37
CA ALA A 21 -2.98 -6.45 -0.40
C ALA A 21 -2.58 -5.41 -1.46
N ALA A 22 -1.30 -5.06 -1.53
CA ALA A 22 -0.77 -4.14 -2.52
C ALA A 22 -0.95 -4.64 -3.96
N SER A 23 -0.74 -5.94 -4.21
CA SER A 23 -0.95 -6.56 -5.53
C SER A 23 -2.43 -6.58 -5.89
N LEU A 24 -3.32 -6.88 -4.94
CA LEU A 24 -4.76 -6.85 -5.16
C LEU A 24 -5.25 -5.44 -5.53
N LEU A 25 -4.76 -4.41 -4.83
CA LEU A 25 -5.08 -3.03 -5.16
C LEU A 25 -4.55 -2.63 -6.54
N LYS A 26 -3.31 -3.02 -6.86
CA LYS A 26 -2.75 -2.79 -8.20
C LYS A 26 -3.65 -3.35 -9.29
N ASP A 27 -3.98 -4.63 -9.20
CA ASP A 27 -4.82 -5.30 -10.19
C ASP A 27 -6.20 -4.64 -10.30
N PHE A 28 -6.78 -4.25 -9.16
CA PHE A 28 -8.06 -3.57 -9.11
C PHE A 28 -8.03 -2.21 -9.84
N PHE A 29 -7.06 -1.35 -9.52
CA PHE A 29 -6.98 -0.03 -10.14
C PHE A 29 -6.60 -0.12 -11.62
N GLU A 30 -5.64 -0.97 -12.01
CA GLU A 30 -5.28 -1.12 -13.42
C GLU A 30 -6.45 -1.66 -14.25
N HIS A 31 -7.27 -2.57 -13.68
CA HIS A 31 -8.46 -3.09 -14.34
C HIS A 31 -9.58 -2.04 -14.40
N ALA A 32 -9.88 -1.36 -13.29
CA ALA A 32 -10.92 -0.34 -13.21
C ALA A 32 -10.68 0.78 -14.25
N PHE A 33 -9.44 1.25 -14.35
CA PHE A 33 -9.05 2.28 -15.30
C PHE A 33 -8.65 1.74 -16.69
N LEU A 34 -8.91 0.46 -16.99
CA LEU A 34 -8.62 -0.18 -18.28
C LEU A 34 -7.17 0.05 -18.75
N GLY A 35 -6.23 0.08 -17.81
CA GLY A 35 -4.82 0.32 -18.06
C GLY A 35 -4.47 1.75 -18.48
N ALA A 36 -5.37 2.73 -18.30
CA ALA A 36 -5.09 4.13 -18.58
C ALA A 36 -4.16 4.77 -17.52
N ILE A 37 -4.09 4.20 -16.33
CA ILE A 37 -3.12 4.55 -15.29
C ILE A 37 -2.06 3.44 -15.17
N GLU A 38 -0.90 3.78 -14.64
CA GLU A 38 0.13 2.83 -14.24
C GLU A 38 0.15 2.74 -12.73
N VAL A 39 0.12 1.53 -12.17
CA VAL A 39 0.22 1.33 -10.71
C VAL A 39 1.58 0.75 -10.37
N PHE A 40 2.39 1.55 -9.69
CA PHE A 40 3.69 1.15 -9.18
C PHE A 40 3.57 0.66 -7.73
N VAL A 41 4.13 -0.54 -7.47
CA VAL A 41 4.13 -1.17 -6.14
C VAL A 41 5.57 -1.26 -5.65
N SER A 42 5.87 -0.71 -4.48
CA SER A 42 7.26 -0.50 -4.01
C SER A 42 8.06 -1.78 -3.79
N SER A 43 7.42 -2.93 -3.54
CA SER A 43 8.10 -4.24 -3.30
C SER A 43 8.29 -5.10 -4.55
N ASN A 44 8.10 -4.58 -5.76
CA ASN A 44 8.16 -5.41 -6.97
C ASN A 44 9.61 -5.79 -7.35
N GLU A 45 10.21 -6.68 -6.55
CA GLU A 45 11.60 -7.16 -6.67
C GLU A 45 11.89 -7.93 -7.97
N LYS A 46 10.85 -8.47 -8.65
CA LYS A 46 11.02 -9.39 -9.79
C LYS A 46 11.65 -8.76 -11.06
N SER A 47 11.88 -7.45 -11.08
CA SER A 47 12.40 -6.74 -12.25
C SER A 47 13.71 -5.98 -11.99
N ILE A 48 14.40 -6.25 -10.87
CA ILE A 48 15.67 -5.58 -10.56
C ILE A 48 16.81 -6.44 -11.11
N THR A 49 17.55 -5.90 -12.07
CA THR A 49 18.80 -6.50 -12.55
C THR A 49 19.83 -6.50 -11.43
N TYR A 50 20.56 -7.59 -11.23
CA TYR A 50 21.65 -7.65 -10.24
C TYR A 50 22.61 -6.48 -10.46
N GLY A 51 22.90 -5.71 -9.37
CA GLY A 51 23.76 -4.53 -9.43
C GLY A 51 23.02 -3.20 -9.73
N ALA A 52 21.75 -3.20 -10.12
CA ALA A 52 20.97 -1.98 -10.22
C ALA A 52 20.62 -1.45 -8.81
N ARG A 53 20.71 -0.15 -8.63
CA ARG A 53 20.30 0.47 -7.37
C ARG A 53 18.77 0.41 -7.26
N TRP A 54 18.27 -0.46 -6.39
CA TRP A 54 16.85 -0.56 -6.05
C TRP A 54 16.26 0.82 -5.66
N LEU A 55 17.04 1.61 -4.92
CA LEU A 55 16.66 2.95 -4.50
C LEU A 55 16.38 3.88 -5.69
N ASP A 56 17.19 3.83 -6.74
CA ASP A 56 17.04 4.70 -7.92
C ASP A 56 15.69 4.45 -8.61
N ARG A 57 15.26 3.20 -8.67
CA ARG A 57 13.98 2.83 -9.27
C ARG A 57 12.78 3.35 -8.48
N ILE A 58 12.81 3.19 -7.16
CA ILE A 58 11.76 3.70 -6.28
C ILE A 58 11.76 5.23 -6.31
N THR A 59 12.92 5.85 -6.23
CA THR A 59 13.05 7.31 -6.29
C THR A 59 12.52 7.86 -7.62
N ASN A 60 12.80 7.19 -8.74
CA ASN A 60 12.25 7.58 -10.05
C ASN A 60 10.72 7.43 -10.12
N ALA A 61 10.17 6.36 -9.53
CA ALA A 61 8.72 6.17 -9.45
C ALA A 61 8.08 7.24 -8.55
N LEU A 62 8.64 7.50 -7.38
CA LEU A 62 8.22 8.57 -6.47
C LEU A 62 8.35 9.95 -7.12
N GLN A 63 9.40 10.18 -7.94
CA GLN A 63 9.56 11.41 -8.71
C GLN A 63 8.51 11.61 -9.79
N SER A 64 7.86 10.56 -10.22
CA SER A 64 6.96 10.56 -11.36
C SER A 64 5.51 10.32 -10.99
N CYS A 65 5.20 9.90 -9.75
CA CYS A 65 3.84 9.60 -9.36
C CYS A 65 2.99 10.85 -9.18
N ASP A 66 1.71 10.70 -9.47
CA ASP A 66 0.69 11.75 -9.35
C ASP A 66 -0.08 11.63 -8.04
N THR A 67 -0.29 10.41 -7.56
CA THR A 67 -0.96 10.08 -6.30
C THR A 67 -0.23 8.92 -5.62
N MET A 68 -0.20 8.93 -4.31
CA MET A 68 0.46 7.91 -3.49
C MET A 68 -0.51 7.34 -2.46
N LEU A 69 -0.77 6.04 -2.53
CA LEU A 69 -1.43 5.29 -1.47
C LEU A 69 -0.37 4.71 -0.54
N VAL A 70 -0.57 4.85 0.76
CA VAL A 70 0.32 4.27 1.78
C VAL A 70 -0.47 3.25 2.58
N LEU A 71 -0.16 1.95 2.42
CA LEU A 71 -0.77 0.92 3.26
C LEU A 71 -0.30 1.08 4.70
N CYS A 72 -1.27 1.18 5.60
CA CYS A 72 -1.06 1.44 7.01
C CYS A 72 -1.63 0.29 7.84
N SER A 73 -0.75 -0.61 8.30
CA SER A 73 -1.01 -1.57 9.37
C SER A 73 -0.23 -1.18 10.62
N ALA A 74 -0.51 -1.81 11.75
CA ALA A 74 0.24 -1.59 12.98
C ALA A 74 1.77 -1.79 12.81
N LYS A 75 2.19 -2.63 11.85
CA LYS A 75 3.60 -2.87 11.52
C LYS A 75 4.17 -1.82 10.57
N SER A 76 3.45 -1.54 9.47
CA SER A 76 3.99 -0.66 8.42
C SER A 76 4.16 0.77 8.89
N VAL A 77 3.26 1.28 9.73
CA VAL A 77 3.35 2.65 10.28
C VAL A 77 4.61 2.88 11.15
N GLN A 78 5.23 1.79 11.64
CA GLN A 78 6.47 1.85 12.41
C GLN A 78 7.74 1.71 11.55
N ARG A 79 7.61 1.44 10.25
CA ARG A 79 8.77 1.20 9.39
C ARG A 79 9.37 2.52 8.88
N PRO A 80 10.68 2.74 9.10
CA PRO A 80 11.36 3.95 8.63
C PRO A 80 11.23 4.16 7.11
N TRP A 81 11.12 3.07 6.35
CA TRP A 81 10.96 3.12 4.90
C TRP A 81 9.62 3.75 4.48
N ILE A 82 8.52 3.40 5.14
CA ILE A 82 7.21 4.00 4.88
C ILE A 82 7.23 5.51 5.16
N ASN A 83 7.88 5.91 6.24
CA ASN A 83 8.04 7.33 6.57
C ASN A 83 8.92 8.07 5.56
N PHE A 84 9.97 7.42 5.04
CA PHE A 84 10.81 7.98 3.98
C PHE A 84 10.01 8.21 2.70
N GLU A 85 9.27 7.21 2.20
CA GLU A 85 8.45 7.32 0.99
C GLU A 85 7.36 8.39 1.16
N THR A 86 6.65 8.38 2.30
CA THR A 86 5.63 9.39 2.65
C THR A 86 6.21 10.80 2.65
N GLY A 87 7.35 11.00 3.30
CA GLY A 87 8.03 12.29 3.36
C GLY A 87 8.52 12.76 1.99
N PHE A 88 9.00 11.85 1.16
CA PHE A 88 9.43 12.16 -0.21
C PHE A 88 8.25 12.60 -1.08
N GLY A 89 7.13 11.87 -1.05
CA GLY A 89 5.91 12.24 -1.76
C GLY A 89 5.38 13.60 -1.30
N SER A 90 5.32 13.82 0.01
CA SER A 90 4.90 15.07 0.62
C SER A 90 5.74 16.26 0.17
N ALA A 91 7.07 16.12 0.21
CA ALA A 91 8.01 17.19 -0.20
C ALA A 91 7.85 17.59 -1.69
N ARG A 92 7.34 16.70 -2.51
CA ARG A 92 7.04 16.94 -3.93
C ARG A 92 5.64 17.52 -4.18
N GLY A 93 4.81 17.63 -3.15
CA GLY A 93 3.41 17.99 -3.29
C GLY A 93 2.54 16.91 -3.94
N VAL A 94 2.99 15.65 -3.88
CA VAL A 94 2.17 14.50 -4.28
C VAL A 94 1.05 14.31 -3.27
N GLU A 95 -0.14 14.00 -3.76
CA GLU A 95 -1.25 13.66 -2.90
C GLU A 95 -1.00 12.31 -2.21
N VAL A 96 -0.84 12.36 -0.89
CA VAL A 96 -0.57 11.18 -0.06
C VAL A 96 -1.85 10.78 0.66
N ILE A 97 -2.27 9.54 0.46
CA ILE A 97 -3.51 8.98 1.03
C ILE A 97 -3.15 7.76 1.89
N PRO A 98 -3.16 7.88 3.24
CA PRO A 98 -3.01 6.74 4.11
C PRO A 98 -4.22 5.81 4.00
N VAL A 99 -3.95 4.53 3.80
CA VAL A 99 -4.96 3.49 3.60
C VAL A 99 -4.83 2.50 4.74
N CYS A 100 -5.69 2.66 5.76
CA CYS A 100 -5.65 1.86 6.98
C CYS A 100 -6.29 0.50 6.77
N TYR A 101 -5.62 -0.55 7.25
CA TYR A 101 -6.11 -1.91 7.22
C TYR A 101 -5.45 -2.76 8.32
N ALA A 102 -5.83 -4.04 8.45
CA ALA A 102 -5.27 -4.98 9.43
C ALA A 102 -5.25 -4.41 10.86
N GLY A 103 -6.37 -3.84 11.28
CA GLY A 103 -6.58 -3.33 12.64
C GLY A 103 -6.01 -1.94 12.92
N GLN A 104 -5.34 -1.30 11.96
CA GLN A 104 -4.87 0.08 12.14
C GLN A 104 -6.04 1.07 12.06
N ASP A 105 -6.22 1.86 13.12
CA ASP A 105 -7.19 2.95 13.14
C ASP A 105 -6.61 4.21 12.51
N LYS A 106 -7.40 4.86 11.63
CA LYS A 106 -6.99 6.10 10.97
C LYS A 106 -6.78 7.27 11.96
N GLY A 107 -7.48 7.27 13.10
CA GLY A 107 -7.32 8.25 14.16
C GLY A 107 -6.05 8.06 15.01
N GLN A 108 -5.35 6.93 14.84
CA GLN A 108 -4.13 6.58 15.57
C GLN A 108 -2.89 6.51 14.67
N LEU A 109 -2.94 7.13 13.49
CA LEU A 109 -1.78 7.21 12.62
C LEU A 109 -0.68 8.07 13.25
N PRO A 110 0.58 7.60 13.26
CA PRO A 110 1.70 8.42 13.73
C PRO A 110 2.10 9.48 12.68
N ALA A 111 2.80 10.53 13.11
CA ALA A 111 3.42 11.45 12.17
C ALA A 111 4.49 10.74 11.31
N PRO A 112 4.63 11.06 10.01
CA PRO A 112 3.93 12.12 9.28
C PRO A 112 2.55 11.73 8.74
N LEU A 113 2.14 10.45 8.81
CA LEU A 113 0.89 9.95 8.23
C LEU A 113 -0.35 10.60 8.85
N SER A 114 -0.29 11.00 10.13
CA SER A 114 -1.37 11.71 10.83
C SER A 114 -1.68 13.10 10.29
N PHE A 115 -0.83 13.65 9.41
CA PHE A 115 -1.08 14.95 8.76
C PHE A 115 -2.04 14.85 7.59
N TYR A 116 -2.39 13.64 7.17
CA TYR A 116 -3.28 13.35 6.05
C TYR A 116 -4.59 12.73 6.52
N GLN A 117 -5.63 12.91 5.73
CA GLN A 117 -6.89 12.20 5.95
C GLN A 117 -6.73 10.75 5.49
N GLY A 118 -6.69 9.83 6.45
CA GLY A 118 -6.66 8.39 6.17
C GLY A 118 -8.06 7.84 5.87
N LEU A 119 -8.09 6.73 5.16
CA LEU A 119 -9.29 5.96 4.86
C LEU A 119 -9.17 4.51 5.37
N ASN A 120 -10.31 3.83 5.51
CA ASN A 120 -10.37 2.42 5.88
C ASN A 120 -10.59 1.57 4.61
N LEU A 121 -9.69 0.64 4.33
CA LEU A 121 -9.69 -0.16 3.11
C LEU A 121 -10.86 -1.17 3.03
N ARG A 122 -11.50 -1.51 4.16
CA ARG A 122 -12.67 -2.41 4.19
C ARG A 122 -14.00 -1.72 3.92
N ASP A 123 -14.01 -0.42 3.78
CA ASP A 123 -15.24 0.35 3.55
C ASP A 123 -15.44 0.55 2.03
N ALA A 124 -16.43 -0.16 1.47
CA ALA A 124 -16.72 -0.11 0.03
C ALA A 124 -17.10 1.31 -0.43
N GLY A 125 -17.86 2.05 0.37
CA GLY A 125 -18.24 3.43 0.02
C GLY A 125 -17.04 4.37 0.02
N VAL A 126 -16.08 4.15 0.90
CA VAL A 126 -14.81 4.91 0.91
C VAL A 126 -13.94 4.54 -0.29
N LEU A 127 -13.96 3.28 -0.74
CA LEU A 127 -13.25 2.86 -1.96
C LEU A 127 -13.86 3.49 -3.22
N GLU A 128 -15.17 3.67 -3.27
CA GLU A 128 -15.85 4.39 -4.35
C GLU A 128 -15.39 5.85 -4.41
N LEU A 129 -15.36 6.55 -3.27
CA LEU A 129 -14.84 7.92 -3.17
C LEU A 129 -13.36 8.00 -3.59
N LEU A 130 -12.55 7.00 -3.23
CA LEU A 130 -11.16 6.95 -3.65
C LEU A 130 -11.02 6.79 -5.17
N LEU A 131 -11.87 5.97 -5.80
CA LEU A 131 -11.91 5.85 -7.26
C LEU A 131 -12.29 7.18 -7.93
N GLU A 132 -13.30 7.88 -7.41
CA GLU A 132 -13.69 9.21 -7.90
C GLU A 132 -12.53 10.21 -7.80
N GLN A 133 -11.86 10.27 -6.65
CA GLN A 133 -10.73 11.16 -6.42
C GLN A 133 -9.56 10.89 -7.38
N ILE A 134 -9.23 9.61 -7.62
CA ILE A 134 -8.19 9.24 -8.57
C ILE A 134 -8.63 9.60 -10.00
N ALA A 135 -9.89 9.33 -10.38
CA ALA A 135 -10.42 9.64 -11.70
C ALA A 135 -10.37 11.16 -11.99
N GLU A 136 -10.78 11.98 -11.04
CA GLU A 136 -10.67 13.45 -11.15
C GLU A 136 -9.22 13.90 -11.34
N LYS A 137 -8.30 13.34 -10.56
CA LYS A 137 -6.87 13.68 -10.61
C LYS A 137 -6.24 13.41 -11.98
N VAL A 138 -6.71 12.34 -12.64
CA VAL A 138 -6.21 11.95 -13.96
C VAL A 138 -7.08 12.43 -15.12
N ASN A 139 -8.07 13.30 -14.85
CA ASN A 139 -9.04 13.83 -15.82
C ASN A 139 -9.78 12.73 -16.58
N MET A 140 -10.25 11.72 -15.87
CA MET A 140 -11.04 10.61 -16.41
C MET A 140 -12.43 10.58 -15.77
N HIS A 141 -13.38 9.94 -16.45
CA HIS A 141 -14.64 9.57 -15.82
C HIS A 141 -14.39 8.49 -14.75
N CYS A 142 -15.10 8.60 -13.62
CA CYS A 142 -15.02 7.58 -12.58
C CYS A 142 -15.43 6.21 -13.16
N PRO A 143 -14.58 5.19 -13.09
CA PRO A 143 -14.91 3.87 -13.60
C PRO A 143 -15.94 3.18 -12.70
N GLN A 144 -16.79 2.36 -13.29
CA GLN A 144 -17.62 1.44 -12.52
C GLN A 144 -16.79 0.22 -12.14
N ALA A 145 -16.62 -0.01 -10.82
CA ALA A 145 -15.87 -1.14 -10.30
C ALA A 145 -16.56 -1.72 -9.06
N ASP A 146 -16.41 -3.01 -8.83
CA ASP A 146 -17.00 -3.69 -7.68
C ASP A 146 -16.16 -3.48 -6.42
N CYS A 147 -16.35 -2.33 -5.77
CA CYS A 147 -15.68 -1.96 -4.53
C CYS A 147 -16.09 -2.88 -3.36
N ALA A 148 -17.32 -3.43 -3.39
CA ALA A 148 -17.76 -4.37 -2.37
C ALA A 148 -16.99 -5.70 -2.44
N ALA A 149 -16.80 -6.25 -3.63
CA ALA A 149 -15.98 -7.43 -3.83
C ALA A 149 -14.50 -7.18 -3.46
N LEU A 150 -13.97 -5.99 -3.75
CA LEU A 150 -12.61 -5.62 -3.30
C LEU A 150 -12.53 -5.60 -1.77
N ALA A 151 -13.47 -4.91 -1.10
CA ALA A 151 -13.50 -4.81 0.36
C ALA A 151 -13.60 -6.20 1.03
N GLU A 152 -14.39 -7.12 0.48
CA GLU A 152 -14.49 -8.50 0.96
C GLU A 152 -13.15 -9.25 0.81
N ARG A 153 -12.50 -9.13 -0.35
CA ARG A 153 -11.19 -9.77 -0.60
C ARG A 153 -10.11 -9.23 0.33
N ILE A 154 -10.09 -7.91 0.54
CA ILE A 154 -9.19 -7.28 1.52
C ILE A 154 -9.45 -7.81 2.91
N GLY A 155 -10.73 -7.94 3.32
CA GLY A 155 -11.08 -8.50 4.63
C GLY A 155 -10.47 -9.89 4.86
N LYS A 156 -10.51 -10.76 3.86
CA LYS A 156 -9.89 -12.11 3.94
C LYS A 156 -8.37 -12.06 4.05
N ILE A 157 -7.72 -11.09 3.40
CA ILE A 157 -6.27 -10.88 3.51
C ILE A 157 -5.93 -10.37 4.92
N GLU A 158 -6.70 -9.40 5.43
CA GLU A 158 -6.50 -8.86 6.78
C GLU A 158 -6.63 -9.92 7.86
N GLU A 159 -7.66 -10.77 7.79
CA GLU A 159 -7.88 -11.86 8.76
C GLU A 159 -6.69 -12.81 8.79
N ARG A 160 -6.14 -13.20 7.62
CA ARG A 160 -4.94 -14.02 7.56
C ARG A 160 -3.71 -13.30 8.09
N TYR A 161 -3.53 -12.04 7.71
CA TYR A 161 -2.42 -11.23 8.16
C TYR A 161 -2.42 -11.10 9.69
N MET A 162 -3.56 -10.76 10.29
CA MET A 162 -3.71 -10.62 11.74
C MET A 162 -3.53 -11.96 12.48
N PHE A 163 -4.03 -13.06 11.90
CA PHE A 163 -3.83 -14.40 12.46
C PHE A 163 -2.33 -14.76 12.51
N TRP A 164 -1.62 -14.59 11.40
CA TRP A 164 -0.18 -14.89 11.36
C TRP A 164 0.62 -13.96 12.27
N ASP A 165 0.21 -12.71 12.38
CA ASP A 165 0.83 -11.74 13.28
C ASP A 165 0.69 -12.15 14.74
N ALA A 166 -0.52 -12.56 15.15
CA ALA A 166 -0.78 -13.08 16.48
C ALA A 166 0.02 -14.37 16.77
N CYS A 167 0.11 -15.29 15.79
CA CYS A 167 0.92 -16.50 15.92
C CYS A 167 2.40 -16.16 16.12
N ASN A 168 2.97 -15.27 15.31
CA ASN A 168 4.38 -14.88 15.43
C ASN A 168 4.64 -14.22 16.78
N ALA A 169 3.78 -13.32 17.24
CA ALA A 169 3.91 -12.70 18.55
C ALA A 169 3.87 -13.72 19.71
N ALA A 170 3.00 -14.75 19.59
CA ALA A 170 2.94 -15.82 20.58
C ALA A 170 4.22 -16.68 20.57
N PHE A 171 4.78 -16.99 19.39
CA PHE A 171 6.06 -17.72 19.28
C PHE A 171 7.24 -16.91 19.83
N ASP A 172 7.31 -15.62 19.53
CA ASP A 172 8.35 -14.73 20.06
C ASP A 172 8.26 -14.65 21.60
N GLY A 173 7.03 -14.59 22.14
CA GLY A 173 6.79 -14.63 23.59
C GLY A 173 7.25 -15.95 24.24
N LEU A 174 6.98 -17.09 23.59
CA LEU A 174 7.46 -18.41 24.06
C LEU A 174 8.97 -18.50 24.02
N GLU A 175 9.61 -18.06 22.93
CA GLU A 175 11.08 -18.07 22.82
C GLU A 175 11.75 -17.17 23.86
N ALA A 176 11.13 -16.02 24.17
CA ALA A 176 11.61 -15.12 25.21
C ALA A 176 11.53 -15.73 26.62
N CYS A 177 10.46 -16.50 26.90
CA CYS A 177 10.27 -17.19 28.19
C CYS A 177 11.09 -18.49 28.32
N MET A 178 11.30 -19.20 27.22
CA MET A 178 11.98 -20.50 27.15
C MET A 178 12.94 -20.55 25.95
N PRO A 179 14.11 -19.94 26.05
CA PRO A 179 15.08 -19.88 24.94
C PRO A 179 15.43 -21.28 24.41
N GLY A 180 15.34 -21.45 23.09
CA GLY A 180 15.62 -22.72 22.41
C GLY A 180 14.42 -23.64 22.26
N ILE A 181 13.22 -23.26 22.75
CA ILE A 181 12.01 -24.12 22.61
C ILE A 181 11.68 -24.39 21.14
N MET A 182 11.92 -23.41 20.27
CA MET A 182 11.64 -23.53 18.83
C MET A 182 12.57 -24.51 18.11
N GLN A 183 13.73 -24.83 18.68
CA GLN A 183 14.65 -25.87 18.16
C GLN A 183 14.14 -27.28 18.50
N THR A 184 13.34 -27.42 19.54
CA THR A 184 12.81 -28.69 20.03
C THR A 184 11.50 -29.07 19.33
N LEU A 185 10.81 -28.08 18.70
CA LEU A 185 9.52 -28.27 18.01
C LEU A 185 9.68 -28.53 16.49
N LYS A 186 10.91 -28.57 15.97
CA LYS A 186 11.23 -28.97 14.58
C LYS A 186 11.54 -30.46 14.51
#